data_b7e413574e154701f70cacc62ae76a31
#
_entry.id   b7e413574e154701f70cacc62ae76a31
#
_cell.length_a   1.000
_cell.length_b   1.000
_cell.length_c   1.000
_cell.angle_alpha   90.00
_cell.angle_beta   90.00
_cell.angle_gamma   90.00
#
_symmetry.space_group_name_H-M   'P 1'
#
loop_
_entity.id
_entity.type
_entity.pdbx_description
1 polymer ?
#
loop_
_entity_poly.entity_id
_entity_poly.type
_entity_poly.pdbx_seq_one_letter_code
_entity_poly.pdbx_strand_id
1 'polypeptide(L)'
;MSEKTYRIWNLSIGWSVFAIALFTFGSTVEPTASFWDAGEYIATSAKLQVGHPPGAPFFQMMGAFFALFASSPEKVALMVNYMSVFSSAFTILFLFWTITLLLKKLPNFKSLDSLSESIGFFGSAAVGSLAFCFSDSFWFNAVETEVYAMATLILAILFWMGLRWEQEMNTARGDRWLLMISFVIGLSFGVHFMGLLTIPAIGMIYYFKNYKKVTIKGFILANLISTAILLVIFKLLLPSTLAFFGKAEVFFVNTIGLPFESGTIIAALIIFLFFYYGLKYTRKKNLVNLNTGILAVLFVLLGFSSWIMIPIRANANTVINENSPSDARLLLAYYNLEQYPETKLFYGPMFSDIYAGQDPDEPYIDDKPKYERDYKTGKYKIVNYWKDARFNSNSDHNGLLPRLWSSEHAANYMNFTEPLDFTIKPSYRSNAQLKNRIDQFREDISDGSIDGEQYHEFLKNYSPYLNIEKPSFFSNIKFFLEYQFGYMYWRYFMWNFTGRQNDEQGQYDILDGNWISGIPIIDEIRLGNQGSLNEDALNNKARNTYYFLPFILGLIGLYFLYQHDPKRFWVLMLFF
;
A
#
# COMPACT_ATOMS: atom_id res chain seq x y z
N MET A 1 36.19 -17.46 12.05
CA MET A 1 35.18 -18.52 11.75
C MET A 1 35.26 -18.92 10.27
N SER A 2 35.20 -20.22 9.94
CA SER A 2 35.19 -20.67 8.55
C SER A 2 33.84 -20.34 7.88
N GLU A 3 33.81 -20.19 6.55
CA GLU A 3 32.56 -19.94 5.80
C GLU A 3 31.53 -21.07 5.99
N LYS A 4 31.99 -22.32 6.13
CA LYS A 4 31.15 -23.47 6.45
C LYS A 4 30.48 -23.31 7.82
N THR A 5 31.25 -22.95 8.83
CA THR A 5 30.75 -22.72 10.19
C THR A 5 29.78 -21.54 10.24
N TYR A 6 30.11 -20.43 9.57
CA TYR A 6 29.23 -19.29 9.42
C TYR A 6 27.86 -19.70 8.83
N ARG A 7 27.91 -20.49 7.75
CA ARG A 7 26.65 -20.95 7.08
C ARG A 7 25.82 -21.81 8.03
N ILE A 8 26.42 -22.69 8.80
CA ILE A 8 25.70 -23.52 9.77
C ILE A 8 25.03 -22.64 10.82
N TRP A 9 25.77 -21.72 11.45
CA TRP A 9 25.20 -20.82 12.46
C TRP A 9 24.09 -19.94 11.90
N ASN A 10 24.32 -19.34 10.73
CA ASN A 10 23.33 -18.47 10.08
C ASN A 10 22.02 -19.21 9.74
N LEU A 11 22.12 -20.46 9.31
CA LEU A 11 20.95 -21.30 9.05
C LEU A 11 20.30 -21.75 10.35
N SER A 12 21.06 -22.29 11.31
CA SER A 12 20.49 -22.83 12.56
C SER A 12 19.79 -21.75 13.38
N ILE A 13 20.46 -20.59 13.58
CA ILE A 13 19.86 -19.49 14.34
C ILE A 13 18.67 -18.88 13.59
N GLY A 14 18.78 -18.71 12.27
CA GLY A 14 17.67 -18.22 11.46
C GLY A 14 16.42 -19.11 11.58
N TRP A 15 16.59 -20.44 11.46
CA TRP A 15 15.47 -21.37 11.65
C TRP A 15 14.98 -21.44 13.09
N SER A 16 15.83 -21.20 14.09
CA SER A 16 15.40 -21.07 15.49
C SER A 16 14.54 -19.82 15.70
N VAL A 17 14.92 -18.69 15.11
CA VAL A 17 14.14 -17.45 15.13
C VAL A 17 12.80 -17.64 14.42
N PHE A 18 12.79 -18.33 13.27
CA PHE A 18 11.54 -18.73 12.60
C PHE A 18 10.66 -19.58 13.49
N ALA A 19 11.22 -20.60 14.16
CA ALA A 19 10.44 -21.49 15.03
C ALA A 19 9.83 -20.76 16.23
N ILE A 20 10.57 -19.80 16.83
CA ILE A 20 10.04 -18.93 17.90
C ILE A 20 8.87 -18.10 17.37
N ALA A 21 9.03 -17.45 16.22
CA ALA A 21 7.96 -16.65 15.60
C ALA A 21 6.74 -17.51 15.25
N LEU A 22 6.96 -18.69 14.65
CA LEU A 22 5.90 -19.64 14.31
C LEU A 22 5.11 -20.09 15.55
N PHE A 23 5.82 -20.42 16.63
CA PHE A 23 5.20 -20.78 17.90
C PHE A 23 4.41 -19.61 18.50
N THR A 24 5.00 -18.41 18.52
CA THR A 24 4.37 -17.21 19.09
C THR A 24 3.05 -16.89 18.36
N PHE A 25 3.11 -16.76 17.04
CA PHE A 25 1.91 -16.45 16.25
C PHE A 25 0.92 -17.62 16.21
N GLY A 26 1.41 -18.85 16.10
CA GLY A 26 0.56 -20.04 16.08
C GLY A 26 -0.17 -20.30 17.38
N SER A 27 0.40 -19.93 18.54
CA SER A 27 -0.27 -20.05 19.84
C SER A 27 -1.34 -18.97 20.11
N THR A 28 -1.34 -17.91 19.30
CA THR A 28 -2.26 -16.77 19.41
C THR A 28 -3.08 -16.55 18.14
N VAL A 29 -3.05 -17.49 17.21
CA VAL A 29 -3.80 -17.39 15.96
C VAL A 29 -5.30 -17.27 16.23
N GLU A 30 -5.96 -16.37 15.49
CA GLU A 30 -7.41 -16.18 15.56
C GLU A 30 -8.12 -17.49 15.13
N PRO A 31 -8.97 -18.07 15.98
CA PRO A 31 -9.63 -19.34 15.64
C PRO A 31 -10.74 -19.20 14.60
N THR A 32 -11.24 -17.99 14.38
CA THR A 32 -12.39 -17.67 13.54
C THR A 32 -12.08 -16.51 12.59
N ALA A 33 -13.08 -15.76 12.14
CA ALA A 33 -12.90 -14.51 11.43
C ALA A 33 -12.70 -13.36 12.42
N SER A 34 -11.67 -12.54 12.20
CA SER A 34 -11.45 -11.30 12.92
C SER A 34 -12.25 -10.15 12.30
N PHE A 35 -11.81 -8.90 12.55
CA PHE A 35 -12.44 -7.68 12.03
C PHE A 35 -12.07 -7.41 10.57
N TRP A 36 -12.65 -6.35 10.01
CA TRP A 36 -12.38 -5.82 8.67
C TRP A 36 -12.65 -6.86 7.57
N ASP A 37 -11.74 -7.00 6.63
CA ASP A 37 -11.89 -7.81 5.43
C ASP A 37 -11.56 -9.31 5.65
N ALA A 38 -11.11 -9.69 6.85
CA ALA A 38 -10.67 -11.06 7.14
C ALA A 38 -11.76 -12.11 6.85
N GLY A 39 -13.01 -11.82 7.20
CA GLY A 39 -14.14 -12.72 6.93
C GLY A 39 -14.36 -12.94 5.43
N GLU A 40 -14.28 -11.89 4.64
CA GLU A 40 -14.38 -11.98 3.18
C GLU A 40 -13.20 -12.76 2.57
N TYR A 41 -11.97 -12.45 2.99
CA TYR A 41 -10.79 -13.17 2.50
C TYR A 41 -10.82 -14.65 2.85
N ILE A 42 -11.30 -15.04 4.03
CA ILE A 42 -11.50 -16.44 4.40
C ILE A 42 -12.52 -17.10 3.47
N ALA A 43 -13.69 -16.48 3.30
CA ALA A 43 -14.78 -17.03 2.48
C ALA A 43 -14.37 -17.13 1.00
N THR A 44 -13.76 -16.10 0.44
CA THR A 44 -13.33 -16.07 -0.96
C THR A 44 -12.14 -16.99 -1.21
N SER A 45 -11.21 -17.14 -0.26
CA SER A 45 -10.11 -18.09 -0.35
C SER A 45 -10.61 -19.53 -0.34
N ALA A 46 -11.48 -19.90 0.60
CA ALA A 46 -11.93 -21.28 0.80
C ALA A 46 -12.53 -21.91 -0.48
N LYS A 47 -13.13 -21.11 -1.35
CA LYS A 47 -13.79 -21.57 -2.59
C LYS A 47 -13.23 -20.90 -3.85
N LEU A 48 -12.13 -20.18 -3.77
CA LEU A 48 -11.56 -19.37 -4.85
C LEU A 48 -12.63 -18.52 -5.54
N GLN A 49 -13.22 -17.59 -4.80
CA GLN A 49 -14.24 -16.65 -5.28
C GLN A 49 -13.63 -15.30 -5.61
N VAL A 50 -14.43 -14.35 -6.07
CA VAL A 50 -13.99 -13.02 -6.44
C VAL A 50 -14.43 -12.02 -5.37
N GLY A 51 -13.49 -11.58 -4.55
CA GLY A 51 -13.73 -10.58 -3.50
C GLY A 51 -13.69 -9.14 -4.02
N HIS A 52 -13.65 -8.18 -3.09
CA HIS A 52 -13.64 -6.76 -3.42
C HIS A 52 -12.38 -6.31 -4.19
N PRO A 53 -12.49 -5.31 -5.07
CA PRO A 53 -11.35 -4.73 -5.77
C PRO A 53 -10.35 -4.01 -4.83
N PRO A 54 -9.03 -4.04 -5.16
CA PRO A 54 -8.46 -4.53 -6.41
C PRO A 54 -8.26 -6.05 -6.44
N GLY A 55 -8.70 -6.79 -5.43
CA GLY A 55 -8.54 -8.21 -5.29
C GLY A 55 -7.12 -8.64 -4.91
N ALA A 56 -7.00 -9.87 -4.41
CA ALA A 56 -5.75 -10.47 -3.99
C ALA A 56 -5.65 -11.93 -4.48
N PRO A 57 -5.59 -12.18 -5.80
CA PRO A 57 -5.76 -13.53 -6.33
C PRO A 57 -4.67 -14.52 -5.87
N PHE A 58 -3.42 -14.09 -5.75
CA PHE A 58 -2.37 -14.97 -5.24
C PHE A 58 -2.55 -15.27 -3.75
N PHE A 59 -2.94 -14.26 -2.98
CA PHE A 59 -3.28 -14.44 -1.56
C PHE A 59 -4.44 -15.44 -1.40
N GLN A 60 -5.51 -15.30 -2.19
CA GLN A 60 -6.66 -16.21 -2.18
C GLN A 60 -6.29 -17.64 -2.60
N MET A 61 -5.41 -17.82 -3.61
CA MET A 61 -4.90 -19.13 -3.98
C MET A 61 -4.10 -19.80 -2.86
N MET A 62 -3.28 -19.02 -2.15
CA MET A 62 -2.56 -19.52 -0.97
C MET A 62 -3.52 -19.83 0.19
N GLY A 63 -4.51 -18.98 0.44
CA GLY A 63 -5.56 -19.24 1.43
C GLY A 63 -6.37 -20.50 1.10
N ALA A 64 -6.71 -20.73 -0.17
CA ALA A 64 -7.33 -21.96 -0.62
C ALA A 64 -6.47 -23.20 -0.34
N PHE A 65 -5.15 -23.09 -0.57
CA PHE A 65 -4.21 -24.17 -0.25
C PHE A 65 -4.22 -24.48 1.25
N PHE A 66 -4.20 -23.48 2.11
CA PHE A 66 -4.28 -23.69 3.56
C PHE A 66 -5.65 -24.24 3.99
N ALA A 67 -6.74 -23.81 3.36
CA ALA A 67 -8.08 -24.32 3.64
C ALA A 67 -8.20 -25.86 3.42
N LEU A 68 -7.37 -26.45 2.55
CA LEU A 68 -7.34 -27.91 2.34
C LEU A 68 -6.93 -28.70 3.58
N PHE A 69 -6.26 -28.09 4.54
CA PHE A 69 -5.86 -28.73 5.80
C PHE A 69 -6.92 -28.65 6.89
N ALA A 70 -8.07 -28.03 6.62
CA ALA A 70 -9.16 -27.96 7.57
C ALA A 70 -9.82 -29.36 7.71
N SER A 71 -9.89 -29.84 8.96
CA SER A 71 -10.51 -31.15 9.28
C SER A 71 -12.05 -31.12 9.26
N SER A 72 -12.63 -29.91 9.29
CA SER A 72 -14.07 -29.65 9.21
C SER A 72 -14.31 -28.23 8.70
N PRO A 73 -15.54 -27.90 8.20
CA PRO A 73 -15.86 -26.55 7.75
C PRO A 73 -15.60 -25.45 8.78
N GLU A 74 -15.82 -25.73 10.05
CA GLU A 74 -15.61 -24.79 11.16
C GLU A 74 -14.12 -24.44 11.36
N LYS A 75 -13.23 -25.30 10.87
CA LYS A 75 -11.77 -25.13 10.96
C LYS A 75 -11.17 -24.40 9.77
N VAL A 76 -11.95 -24.06 8.76
CA VAL A 76 -11.46 -23.40 7.54
C VAL A 76 -10.85 -22.03 7.89
N ALA A 77 -11.54 -21.21 8.70
CA ALA A 77 -11.02 -19.91 9.12
C ALA A 77 -9.66 -20.04 9.81
N LEU A 78 -9.56 -20.93 10.79
CA LEU A 78 -8.31 -21.22 11.50
C LEU A 78 -7.17 -21.58 10.55
N MET A 79 -7.42 -22.47 9.57
CA MET A 79 -6.38 -22.89 8.63
C MET A 79 -5.97 -21.77 7.70
N VAL A 80 -6.90 -20.93 7.25
CA VAL A 80 -6.56 -19.77 6.42
C VAL A 80 -5.77 -18.73 7.23
N ASN A 81 -6.11 -18.51 8.52
CA ASN A 81 -5.34 -17.65 9.42
C ASN A 81 -3.89 -18.16 9.61
N TYR A 82 -3.67 -19.48 9.62
CA TYR A 82 -2.31 -20.04 9.63
C TYR A 82 -1.47 -19.65 8.42
N MET A 83 -2.05 -19.31 7.28
CA MET A 83 -1.31 -18.74 6.15
C MET A 83 -0.59 -17.44 6.55
N SER A 84 -1.26 -16.57 7.30
CA SER A 84 -0.67 -15.33 7.83
C SER A 84 0.41 -15.62 8.88
N VAL A 85 0.18 -16.59 9.75
CA VAL A 85 1.17 -17.09 10.72
C VAL A 85 2.46 -17.53 10.03
N PHE A 86 2.36 -18.39 9.01
CA PHE A 86 3.53 -18.84 8.25
C PHE A 86 4.21 -17.70 7.50
N SER A 87 3.44 -16.83 6.84
CA SER A 87 3.97 -15.67 6.14
C SER A 87 4.77 -14.77 7.08
N SER A 88 4.24 -14.51 8.26
CA SER A 88 4.89 -13.68 9.26
C SER A 88 6.13 -14.34 9.87
N ALA A 89 6.10 -15.65 10.14
CA ALA A 89 7.27 -16.37 10.62
C ALA A 89 8.41 -16.37 9.58
N PHE A 90 8.08 -16.55 8.30
CA PHE A 90 9.07 -16.40 7.21
C PHE A 90 9.59 -14.96 7.09
N THR A 91 8.75 -13.95 7.33
CA THR A 91 9.22 -12.55 7.39
C THR A 91 10.33 -12.38 8.41
N ILE A 92 10.17 -12.94 9.62
CA ILE A 92 11.18 -12.86 10.68
C ILE A 92 12.49 -13.59 10.27
N LEU A 93 12.38 -14.73 9.60
CA LEU A 93 13.53 -15.44 9.03
C LEU A 93 14.30 -14.59 8.00
N PHE A 94 13.58 -14.01 7.03
CA PHE A 94 14.22 -13.17 6.00
C PHE A 94 14.78 -11.87 6.60
N LEU A 95 14.13 -11.30 7.62
CA LEU A 95 14.65 -10.16 8.35
C LEU A 95 15.96 -10.52 9.06
N PHE A 96 16.03 -11.66 9.76
CA PHE A 96 17.26 -12.15 10.37
C PHE A 96 18.40 -12.28 9.32
N TRP A 97 18.12 -12.92 8.19
CA TRP A 97 19.13 -13.04 7.12
C TRP A 97 19.48 -11.69 6.49
N THR A 98 18.57 -10.76 6.41
CA THR A 98 18.83 -9.39 5.96
C THR A 98 19.77 -8.68 6.92
N ILE A 99 19.53 -8.76 8.22
CA ILE A 99 20.40 -8.15 9.24
C ILE A 99 21.81 -8.75 9.17
N THR A 100 21.95 -10.09 9.08
CA THR A 100 23.26 -10.73 8.96
C THR A 100 24.01 -10.32 7.68
N LEU A 101 23.30 -10.12 6.57
CA LEU A 101 23.90 -9.59 5.33
C LEU A 101 24.37 -8.13 5.50
N LEU A 102 23.60 -7.31 6.18
CA LEU A 102 23.97 -5.91 6.45
C LEU A 102 25.15 -5.82 7.41
N LEU A 103 25.16 -6.62 8.49
CA LEU A 103 26.28 -6.66 9.45
C LEU A 103 27.61 -7.07 8.78
N LYS A 104 27.59 -8.04 7.87
CA LYS A 104 28.79 -8.43 7.07
C LYS A 104 29.37 -7.29 6.24
N LYS A 105 28.57 -6.29 5.94
CA LYS A 105 28.96 -5.17 5.06
C LYS A 105 29.42 -3.94 5.83
N LEU A 106 29.38 -3.97 7.15
CA LEU A 106 29.90 -2.86 7.96
C LEU A 106 31.41 -2.68 7.73
N PRO A 107 31.90 -1.44 7.62
CA PRO A 107 33.32 -1.18 7.28
C PRO A 107 34.32 -1.80 8.24
N ASN A 108 33.93 -1.96 9.50
CA ASN A 108 34.78 -2.52 10.55
C ASN A 108 34.63 -4.05 10.71
N PHE A 109 33.79 -4.68 9.90
CA PHE A 109 33.64 -6.13 9.93
C PHE A 109 34.86 -6.78 9.28
N LYS A 110 35.69 -7.48 10.07
CA LYS A 110 36.86 -8.18 9.58
C LYS A 110 36.62 -9.69 9.45
N SER A 111 36.30 -10.32 10.55
CA SER A 111 36.03 -11.77 10.63
C SER A 111 35.34 -12.06 11.97
N LEU A 112 34.80 -13.26 12.11
CA LEU A 112 34.23 -13.76 13.38
C LEU A 112 35.25 -14.75 13.96
N ASP A 113 36.35 -14.27 14.59
CA ASP A 113 37.44 -15.09 15.03
C ASP A 113 37.27 -15.61 16.46
N SER A 114 36.43 -14.93 17.24
CA SER A 114 36.11 -15.33 18.61
C SER A 114 34.64 -15.75 18.76
N LEU A 115 34.38 -16.52 19.80
CA LEU A 115 33.02 -16.88 20.19
C LEU A 115 32.21 -15.63 20.56
N SER A 116 32.82 -14.68 21.26
CA SER A 116 32.19 -13.41 21.67
C SER A 116 31.74 -12.58 20.45
N GLU A 117 32.59 -12.45 19.42
CA GLU A 117 32.21 -11.75 18.16
C GLU A 117 31.09 -12.47 17.44
N SER A 118 31.10 -13.80 17.44
CA SER A 118 30.04 -14.61 16.83
C SER A 118 28.71 -14.46 17.56
N ILE A 119 28.72 -14.48 18.90
CA ILE A 119 27.54 -14.24 19.74
C ILE A 119 27.03 -12.82 19.53
N GLY A 120 27.91 -11.81 19.52
CA GLY A 120 27.54 -10.43 19.27
C GLY A 120 26.88 -10.26 17.89
N PHE A 121 27.45 -10.85 16.85
CA PHE A 121 26.96 -10.77 15.47
C PHE A 121 25.58 -11.44 15.28
N PHE A 122 25.48 -12.73 15.60
CA PHE A 122 24.23 -13.47 15.41
C PHE A 122 23.19 -13.11 16.47
N GLY A 123 23.62 -12.80 17.70
CA GLY A 123 22.75 -12.33 18.78
C GLY A 123 22.08 -11.01 18.42
N SER A 124 22.82 -10.02 17.88
CA SER A 124 22.24 -8.77 17.43
C SER A 124 21.20 -8.97 16.32
N ALA A 125 21.47 -9.87 15.37
CA ALA A 125 20.53 -10.20 14.31
C ALA A 125 19.27 -10.89 14.86
N ALA A 126 19.43 -11.81 15.81
CA ALA A 126 18.30 -12.50 16.46
C ALA A 126 17.46 -11.53 17.29
N VAL A 127 18.09 -10.68 18.11
CA VAL A 127 17.38 -9.67 18.90
C VAL A 127 16.62 -8.68 18.00
N GLY A 128 17.26 -8.17 16.95
CA GLY A 128 16.61 -7.23 16.03
C GLY A 128 15.41 -7.84 15.30
N SER A 129 15.51 -9.08 14.83
CA SER A 129 14.40 -9.76 14.16
C SER A 129 13.28 -10.15 15.14
N LEU A 130 13.62 -10.61 16.36
CA LEU A 130 12.62 -10.94 17.37
C LEU A 130 11.96 -9.68 17.97
N ALA A 131 12.65 -8.55 18.07
CA ALA A 131 12.01 -7.30 18.45
C ALA A 131 10.87 -6.93 17.47
N PHE A 132 11.08 -7.12 16.16
CA PHE A 132 10.01 -6.95 15.19
C PHE A 132 8.90 -8.00 15.31
N CYS A 133 9.27 -9.27 15.62
CA CYS A 133 8.31 -10.34 15.88
C CYS A 133 7.29 -9.97 16.98
N PHE A 134 7.75 -9.30 18.03
CA PHE A 134 6.93 -8.92 19.20
C PHE A 134 6.38 -7.49 19.10
N SER A 135 6.49 -6.82 17.97
CA SER A 135 5.85 -5.50 17.79
C SER A 135 4.34 -5.65 17.59
N ASP A 136 3.57 -4.75 18.19
CA ASP A 136 2.10 -4.83 18.24
C ASP A 136 1.45 -4.93 16.86
N SER A 137 1.79 -4.01 15.96
CA SER A 137 1.16 -3.96 14.63
C SER A 137 1.50 -5.18 13.78
N PHE A 138 2.72 -5.72 13.91
CA PHE A 138 3.11 -6.88 13.15
C PHE A 138 2.47 -8.16 13.70
N TRP A 139 2.44 -8.33 15.03
CA TRP A 139 1.81 -9.48 15.66
C TRP A 139 0.30 -9.53 15.38
N PHE A 140 -0.38 -8.37 15.45
CA PHE A 140 -1.80 -8.29 15.12
C PHE A 140 -2.09 -8.86 13.73
N ASN A 141 -1.37 -8.37 12.70
CA ASN A 141 -1.52 -8.85 11.32
C ASN A 141 -1.03 -10.29 11.09
N ALA A 142 -0.17 -10.81 11.97
CA ALA A 142 0.37 -12.16 11.86
C ALA A 142 -0.64 -13.26 12.18
N VAL A 143 -1.69 -12.96 12.92
CA VAL A 143 -2.61 -13.96 13.51
C VAL A 143 -3.98 -14.01 12.82
N GLU A 144 -4.21 -13.17 11.82
CA GLU A 144 -5.49 -13.04 11.11
C GLU A 144 -5.33 -13.08 9.59
N THR A 145 -6.42 -13.34 8.87
CA THR A 145 -6.43 -13.44 7.40
C THR A 145 -6.55 -12.06 6.78
N GLU A 146 -5.45 -11.32 6.83
CA GLU A 146 -5.29 -10.04 6.13
C GLU A 146 -4.08 -10.09 5.18
N VAL A 147 -4.15 -9.32 4.09
CA VAL A 147 -3.10 -9.33 3.05
C VAL A 147 -1.73 -8.86 3.57
N TYR A 148 -1.70 -8.11 4.67
CA TYR A 148 -0.50 -7.43 5.18
C TYR A 148 0.59 -8.39 5.66
N ALA A 149 0.24 -9.53 6.25
CA ALA A 149 1.20 -10.55 6.65
C ALA A 149 2.02 -11.07 5.44
N MET A 150 1.33 -11.45 4.38
CA MET A 150 1.98 -11.92 3.14
C MET A 150 2.66 -10.79 2.37
N ALA A 151 2.10 -9.59 2.36
CA ALA A 151 2.72 -8.41 1.76
C ALA A 151 4.04 -8.07 2.44
N THR A 152 4.11 -8.14 3.77
CA THR A 152 5.35 -7.92 4.53
C THR A 152 6.39 -9.01 4.26
N LEU A 153 5.96 -10.27 4.08
CA LEU A 153 6.85 -11.33 3.61
C LEU A 153 7.45 -11.00 2.24
N ILE A 154 6.63 -10.55 1.29
CA ILE A 154 7.11 -10.15 -0.04
C ILE A 154 8.12 -9.00 0.06
N LEU A 155 7.86 -7.99 0.90
CA LEU A 155 8.81 -6.90 1.18
C LEU A 155 10.15 -7.44 1.69
N ALA A 156 10.12 -8.32 2.70
CA ALA A 156 11.31 -8.91 3.30
C ALA A 156 12.11 -9.73 2.27
N ILE A 157 11.43 -10.54 1.47
CA ILE A 157 12.05 -11.33 0.39
C ILE A 157 12.68 -10.42 -0.66
N LEU A 158 11.98 -9.39 -1.14
CA LEU A 158 12.49 -8.47 -2.16
C LEU A 158 13.71 -7.70 -1.68
N PHE A 159 13.70 -7.20 -0.45
CA PHE A 159 14.83 -6.48 0.10
C PHE A 159 16.04 -7.40 0.30
N TRP A 160 15.81 -8.60 0.85
CA TRP A 160 16.85 -9.64 0.96
C TRP A 160 17.43 -10.03 -0.42
N MET A 161 16.59 -10.24 -1.43
CA MET A 161 17.03 -10.49 -2.80
C MET A 161 17.83 -9.33 -3.38
N GLY A 162 17.45 -8.09 -3.10
CA GLY A 162 18.21 -6.90 -3.47
C GLY A 162 19.63 -6.91 -2.92
N LEU A 163 19.81 -7.29 -1.64
CA LEU A 163 21.13 -7.44 -1.03
C LEU A 163 21.92 -8.64 -1.58
N ARG A 164 21.24 -9.72 -1.96
CA ARG A 164 21.85 -10.85 -2.65
C ARG A 164 22.28 -10.46 -4.06
N TRP A 165 21.44 -9.73 -4.78
CA TRP A 165 21.78 -9.19 -6.09
C TRP A 165 23.01 -8.27 -6.02
N GLU A 166 23.10 -7.40 -5.04
CA GLU A 166 24.29 -6.55 -4.83
C GLU A 166 25.60 -7.36 -4.73
N GLN A 167 25.56 -8.54 -4.13
CA GLN A 167 26.75 -9.41 -4.04
C GLN A 167 27.17 -9.98 -5.39
N GLU A 168 26.22 -10.34 -6.23
CA GLU A 168 26.42 -11.06 -7.48
C GLU A 168 26.20 -10.23 -8.76
N MET A 169 25.79 -8.97 -8.64
CA MET A 169 25.32 -8.09 -9.72
C MET A 169 26.25 -8.05 -10.94
N ASN A 170 27.57 -8.04 -10.72
CA ASN A 170 28.58 -7.95 -11.77
C ASN A 170 29.19 -9.32 -12.13
N THR A 171 28.53 -10.42 -11.78
CA THR A 171 28.91 -11.78 -12.15
C THR A 171 28.01 -12.32 -13.26
N ALA A 172 28.44 -13.39 -13.93
CA ALA A 172 27.65 -14.08 -14.96
C ALA A 172 26.28 -14.58 -14.47
N ARG A 173 26.06 -14.62 -13.17
CA ARG A 173 24.82 -15.09 -12.53
C ARG A 173 23.98 -13.95 -11.91
N GLY A 174 24.47 -12.70 -11.94
CA GLY A 174 23.83 -11.57 -11.29
C GLY A 174 22.41 -11.30 -11.81
N ASP A 175 22.19 -11.40 -13.10
CA ASP A 175 20.90 -11.13 -13.72
C ASP A 175 19.76 -12.05 -13.23
N ARG A 176 20.09 -13.23 -12.70
CA ARG A 176 19.07 -14.15 -12.15
C ARG A 176 18.34 -13.55 -10.94
N TRP A 177 19.07 -12.80 -10.10
CA TRP A 177 18.45 -12.11 -8.97
C TRP A 177 17.51 -11.02 -9.44
N LEU A 178 17.89 -10.24 -10.46
CA LEU A 178 17.02 -9.21 -11.05
C LEU A 178 15.75 -9.82 -11.64
N LEU A 179 15.85 -10.94 -12.34
CA LEU A 179 14.70 -11.64 -12.89
C LEU A 179 13.78 -12.19 -11.79
N MET A 180 14.33 -12.76 -10.73
CA MET A 180 13.53 -13.21 -9.57
C MET A 180 12.85 -12.03 -8.85
N ILE A 181 13.56 -10.91 -8.66
CA ILE A 181 12.98 -9.68 -8.13
C ILE A 181 11.81 -9.23 -9.02
N SER A 182 11.99 -9.20 -10.33
CA SER A 182 10.94 -8.83 -11.29
C SER A 182 9.72 -9.75 -11.19
N PHE A 183 9.93 -11.06 -11.06
CA PHE A 183 8.85 -12.03 -10.87
C PHE A 183 8.08 -11.78 -9.56
N VAL A 184 8.79 -11.61 -8.44
CA VAL A 184 8.16 -11.38 -7.13
C VAL A 184 7.46 -10.02 -7.10
N ILE A 185 7.99 -8.99 -7.78
CA ILE A 185 7.28 -7.71 -7.98
C ILE A 185 5.95 -7.94 -8.71
N GLY A 186 5.95 -8.71 -9.81
CA GLY A 186 4.72 -9.07 -10.52
C GLY A 186 3.73 -9.85 -9.65
N LEU A 187 4.25 -10.80 -8.86
CA LEU A 187 3.45 -11.63 -7.96
C LEU A 187 2.82 -10.80 -6.81
N SER A 188 3.51 -9.75 -6.35
CA SER A 188 3.01 -8.88 -5.28
C SER A 188 1.68 -8.20 -5.60
N PHE A 189 1.37 -7.99 -6.89
CA PHE A 189 0.06 -7.48 -7.31
C PHE A 189 -1.09 -8.45 -7.01
N GLY A 190 -0.79 -9.73 -6.88
CA GLY A 190 -1.75 -10.74 -6.45
C GLY A 190 -1.92 -10.85 -4.93
N VAL A 191 -1.25 -9.99 -4.17
CA VAL A 191 -1.36 -9.87 -2.70
C VAL A 191 -1.66 -8.43 -2.31
N HIS A 192 -0.69 -7.55 -2.46
CA HIS A 192 -0.81 -6.13 -2.15
C HIS A 192 0.31 -5.32 -2.84
N PHE A 193 0.02 -4.09 -3.26
CA PHE A 193 0.97 -3.22 -3.99
C PHE A 193 2.19 -2.77 -3.17
N MET A 194 2.25 -3.05 -1.87
CA MET A 194 3.38 -2.74 -1.00
C MET A 194 4.73 -3.22 -1.54
N GLY A 195 4.76 -4.37 -2.24
CA GLY A 195 5.99 -4.89 -2.84
C GLY A 195 6.72 -3.89 -3.75
N LEU A 196 5.98 -2.99 -4.40
CA LEU A 196 6.55 -1.94 -5.25
C LEU A 196 7.39 -0.92 -4.49
N LEU A 197 7.13 -0.71 -3.21
CA LEU A 197 7.86 0.25 -2.38
C LEU A 197 9.34 -0.14 -2.19
N THR A 198 9.71 -1.39 -2.49
CA THR A 198 11.11 -1.83 -2.48
C THR A 198 11.91 -1.34 -3.68
N ILE A 199 11.25 -0.94 -4.79
CA ILE A 199 11.92 -0.57 -6.05
C ILE A 199 12.91 0.59 -5.88
N PRO A 200 12.57 1.71 -5.20
CA PRO A 200 13.52 2.80 -4.96
C PRO A 200 14.76 2.33 -4.19
N ALA A 201 14.59 1.57 -3.12
CA ALA A 201 15.71 1.04 -2.33
C ALA A 201 16.61 0.09 -3.15
N ILE A 202 16.02 -0.82 -3.94
CA ILE A 202 16.75 -1.73 -4.83
C ILE A 202 17.48 -0.94 -5.95
N GLY A 203 16.83 0.09 -6.49
CA GLY A 203 17.44 1.00 -7.46
C GLY A 203 18.65 1.73 -6.88
N MET A 204 18.58 2.15 -5.63
CA MET A 204 19.72 2.78 -4.94
C MET A 204 20.83 1.78 -4.61
N ILE A 205 20.53 0.52 -4.30
CA ILE A 205 21.53 -0.56 -4.20
C ILE A 205 22.30 -0.67 -5.53
N TYR A 206 21.57 -0.71 -6.66
CA TYR A 206 22.19 -0.72 -7.99
C TYR A 206 23.07 0.51 -8.24
N TYR A 207 22.56 1.71 -7.94
CA TYR A 207 23.30 2.96 -8.14
C TYR A 207 24.61 2.98 -7.33
N PHE A 208 24.56 2.70 -6.02
CA PHE A 208 25.72 2.73 -5.16
C PHE A 208 26.77 1.63 -5.48
N LYS A 209 26.32 0.51 -6.06
CA LYS A 209 27.21 -0.57 -6.49
C LYS A 209 27.97 -0.25 -7.77
N ASN A 210 27.31 0.38 -8.75
CA ASN A 210 27.88 0.54 -10.09
C ASN A 210 28.53 1.91 -10.33
N TYR A 211 28.20 2.93 -9.52
CA TYR A 211 28.75 4.27 -9.68
C TYR A 211 29.77 4.57 -8.57
N LYS A 212 31.06 4.67 -8.95
CA LYS A 212 32.16 4.94 -8.00
C LYS A 212 32.02 6.33 -7.35
N LYS A 213 31.67 7.35 -8.14
CA LYS A 213 31.51 8.73 -7.66
C LYS A 213 30.02 9.01 -7.44
N VAL A 214 29.63 9.13 -6.17
CA VAL A 214 28.29 9.52 -5.78
C VAL A 214 28.22 11.04 -5.72
N THR A 215 27.23 11.61 -6.43
CA THR A 215 26.95 13.05 -6.43
C THR A 215 25.48 13.30 -6.07
N ILE A 216 25.16 14.47 -5.55
CA ILE A 216 23.77 14.85 -5.22
C ILE A 216 22.88 14.75 -6.48
N LYS A 217 23.36 15.26 -7.62
CA LYS A 217 22.63 15.14 -8.90
C LYS A 217 22.39 13.68 -9.30
N GLY A 218 23.42 12.83 -9.19
CA GLY A 218 23.30 11.40 -9.48
C GLY A 218 22.37 10.67 -8.52
N PHE A 219 22.39 11.03 -7.24
CA PHE A 219 21.47 10.51 -6.23
C PHE A 219 20.01 10.86 -6.56
N ILE A 220 19.72 12.12 -6.83
CA ILE A 220 18.38 12.59 -7.21
C ILE A 220 17.92 11.88 -8.48
N LEU A 221 18.77 11.84 -9.52
CA LEU A 221 18.43 11.19 -10.78
C LEU A 221 18.14 9.68 -10.60
N ALA A 222 18.93 8.98 -9.80
CA ALA A 222 18.71 7.55 -9.51
C ALA A 222 17.37 7.32 -8.81
N ASN A 223 16.98 8.18 -7.86
CA ASN A 223 15.68 8.12 -7.21
C ASN A 223 14.54 8.41 -8.21
N LEU A 224 14.66 9.44 -9.03
CA LEU A 224 13.66 9.76 -10.06
C LEU A 224 13.48 8.60 -11.05
N ILE A 225 14.57 7.96 -11.50
CA ILE A 225 14.50 6.80 -12.40
C ILE A 225 13.83 5.62 -11.69
N SER A 226 14.18 5.33 -10.45
CA SER A 226 13.60 4.22 -9.70
C SER A 226 12.10 4.44 -9.45
N THR A 227 11.70 5.66 -9.11
CA THR A 227 10.29 6.04 -8.97
C THR A 227 9.55 5.98 -10.31
N ALA A 228 10.20 6.40 -11.40
CA ALA A 228 9.62 6.27 -12.74
C ALA A 228 9.40 4.79 -13.12
N ILE A 229 10.35 3.90 -12.81
CA ILE A 229 10.18 2.45 -13.02
C ILE A 229 8.97 1.93 -12.23
N LEU A 230 8.84 2.30 -10.96
CA LEU A 230 7.69 1.95 -10.12
C LEU A 230 6.38 2.41 -10.79
N LEU A 231 6.30 3.68 -11.19
CA LEU A 231 5.11 4.24 -11.81
C LEU A 231 4.80 3.59 -13.18
N VAL A 232 5.83 3.30 -13.98
CA VAL A 232 5.66 2.59 -15.25
C VAL A 232 5.09 1.20 -15.03
N ILE A 233 5.57 0.45 -14.05
CA ILE A 233 5.02 -0.87 -13.74
C ILE A 233 3.57 -0.75 -13.26
N PHE A 234 3.31 0.13 -12.29
CA PHE A 234 2.02 0.24 -11.62
C PHE A 234 0.92 0.88 -12.49
N LYS A 235 1.24 2.01 -13.14
CA LYS A 235 0.25 2.83 -13.86
C LYS A 235 0.22 2.61 -15.37
N LEU A 236 1.28 2.02 -15.93
CA LEU A 236 1.38 1.89 -17.38
C LEU A 236 1.44 0.42 -17.84
N LEU A 237 2.41 -0.37 -17.38
CA LEU A 237 2.64 -1.72 -17.89
C LEU A 237 1.43 -2.63 -17.70
N LEU A 238 0.96 -2.78 -16.46
CA LEU A 238 -0.14 -3.70 -16.16
C LEU A 238 -1.50 -3.21 -16.67
N PRO A 239 -1.90 -1.94 -16.43
CA PRO A 239 -3.16 -1.44 -17.02
C PRO A 239 -3.17 -1.45 -18.53
N SER A 240 -2.04 -1.11 -19.20
CA SER A 240 -1.99 -1.13 -20.67
C SER A 240 -2.04 -2.56 -21.22
N THR A 241 -1.49 -3.53 -20.50
CA THR A 241 -1.60 -4.96 -20.89
C THR A 241 -3.07 -5.39 -20.85
N LEU A 242 -3.80 -5.11 -19.77
CA LEU A 242 -5.23 -5.43 -19.67
C LEU A 242 -6.05 -4.65 -20.72
N ALA A 243 -5.76 -3.36 -20.91
CA ALA A 243 -6.42 -2.53 -21.91
C ALA A 243 -6.18 -3.05 -23.34
N PHE A 244 -4.98 -3.56 -23.64
CA PHE A 244 -4.66 -4.14 -24.93
C PHE A 244 -5.53 -5.38 -25.21
N PHE A 245 -5.68 -6.28 -24.24
CA PHE A 245 -6.58 -7.43 -24.36
C PHE A 245 -8.03 -6.98 -24.61
N GLY A 246 -8.53 -6.05 -23.82
CA GLY A 246 -9.91 -5.55 -23.94
C GLY A 246 -10.19 -4.85 -25.27
N LYS A 247 -9.26 -3.99 -25.74
CA LYS A 247 -9.39 -3.28 -27.01
C LYS A 247 -9.27 -4.24 -28.20
N ALA A 248 -8.35 -5.19 -28.16
CA ALA A 248 -8.21 -6.22 -29.19
C ALA A 248 -9.49 -7.05 -29.29
N GLU A 249 -10.07 -7.46 -28.16
CA GLU A 249 -11.31 -8.24 -28.16
C GLU A 249 -12.44 -7.49 -28.86
N VAL A 250 -12.71 -6.24 -28.48
CA VAL A 250 -13.77 -5.43 -29.11
C VAL A 250 -13.48 -5.18 -30.60
N PHE A 251 -12.24 -4.91 -30.98
CA PHE A 251 -11.85 -4.67 -32.37
C PHE A 251 -12.06 -5.91 -33.25
N PHE A 252 -11.53 -7.05 -32.85
CA PHE A 252 -11.62 -8.27 -33.65
C PHE A 252 -13.07 -8.80 -33.75
N VAL A 253 -13.86 -8.66 -32.69
CA VAL A 253 -15.26 -9.07 -32.71
C VAL A 253 -16.14 -8.08 -33.47
N ASN A 254 -16.07 -6.79 -33.15
CA ASN A 254 -17.01 -5.81 -33.71
C ASN A 254 -16.63 -5.33 -35.12
N THR A 255 -15.33 -5.20 -35.44
CA THR A 255 -14.85 -4.66 -36.70
C THR A 255 -14.53 -5.75 -37.71
N ILE A 256 -13.83 -6.81 -37.26
CA ILE A 256 -13.42 -7.91 -38.15
C ILE A 256 -14.55 -8.97 -38.27
N GLY A 257 -15.43 -9.08 -37.28
CA GLY A 257 -16.55 -10.02 -37.26
C GLY A 257 -16.18 -11.43 -36.79
N LEU A 258 -15.09 -11.57 -36.00
CA LEU A 258 -14.71 -12.85 -35.42
C LEU A 258 -15.59 -13.20 -34.20
N PRO A 259 -15.68 -14.47 -33.81
CA PRO A 259 -16.39 -14.89 -32.60
C PRO A 259 -15.82 -14.22 -31.33
N PHE A 260 -16.62 -14.17 -30.27
CA PHE A 260 -16.15 -13.78 -28.94
C PHE A 260 -14.91 -14.59 -28.52
N GLU A 261 -14.03 -14.01 -27.72
CA GLU A 261 -12.74 -14.53 -27.22
C GLU A 261 -11.61 -14.53 -28.26
N SER A 262 -11.90 -14.39 -29.57
CA SER A 262 -10.85 -14.43 -30.59
C SER A 262 -9.86 -13.28 -30.49
N GLY A 263 -10.32 -12.09 -30.14
CA GLY A 263 -9.44 -10.93 -29.92
C GLY A 263 -8.49 -11.12 -28.74
N THR A 264 -8.98 -11.73 -27.66
CA THR A 264 -8.19 -12.08 -26.48
C THR A 264 -7.09 -13.11 -26.83
N ILE A 265 -7.42 -14.15 -27.61
CA ILE A 265 -6.45 -15.16 -28.07
C ILE A 265 -5.39 -14.51 -28.99
N ILE A 266 -5.81 -13.65 -29.91
CA ILE A 266 -4.90 -12.93 -30.82
C ILE A 266 -3.98 -11.99 -30.05
N ALA A 267 -4.50 -11.27 -29.04
CA ALA A 267 -3.68 -10.40 -28.18
C ALA A 267 -2.62 -11.21 -27.43
N ALA A 268 -2.99 -12.36 -26.86
CA ALA A 268 -2.05 -13.26 -26.19
C ALA A 268 -0.94 -13.75 -27.15
N LEU A 269 -1.30 -14.12 -28.37
CA LEU A 269 -0.35 -14.54 -29.40
C LEU A 269 0.60 -13.38 -29.79
N ILE A 270 0.09 -12.16 -29.96
CA ILE A 270 0.90 -10.97 -30.27
C ILE A 270 1.92 -10.73 -29.14
N ILE A 271 1.50 -10.77 -27.88
CA ILE A 271 2.41 -10.62 -26.73
C ILE A 271 3.47 -11.72 -26.71
N PHE A 272 3.07 -12.97 -26.93
CA PHE A 272 3.99 -14.10 -27.02
C PHE A 272 5.03 -13.91 -28.14
N LEU A 273 4.59 -13.54 -29.33
CA LEU A 273 5.47 -13.28 -30.47
C LEU A 273 6.41 -12.09 -30.23
N PHE A 274 5.92 -11.03 -29.60
CA PHE A 274 6.76 -9.90 -29.19
C PHE A 274 7.93 -10.33 -28.30
N PHE A 275 7.67 -11.11 -27.26
CA PHE A 275 8.73 -11.62 -26.38
C PHE A 275 9.63 -12.61 -27.12
N TYR A 276 9.07 -13.55 -27.89
CA TYR A 276 9.86 -14.52 -28.64
C TYR A 276 10.82 -13.86 -29.62
N TYR A 277 10.33 -12.97 -30.47
CA TYR A 277 11.17 -12.29 -31.47
C TYR A 277 12.08 -11.24 -30.82
N GLY A 278 11.63 -10.52 -29.83
CA GLY A 278 12.43 -9.55 -29.07
C GLY A 278 13.63 -10.20 -28.39
N LEU A 279 13.44 -11.33 -27.72
CA LEU A 279 14.52 -12.08 -27.07
C LEU A 279 15.46 -12.73 -28.12
N LYS A 280 14.92 -13.28 -29.21
CA LYS A 280 15.72 -13.83 -30.30
C LYS A 280 16.59 -12.76 -30.98
N TYR A 281 16.02 -11.61 -31.25
CA TYR A 281 16.72 -10.48 -31.86
C TYR A 281 17.85 -9.93 -30.97
N THR A 282 17.53 -9.68 -29.70
CA THR A 282 18.52 -9.12 -28.76
C THR A 282 19.68 -10.08 -28.50
N ARG A 283 19.42 -11.39 -28.42
CA ARG A 283 20.48 -12.42 -28.34
C ARG A 283 21.34 -12.44 -29.61
N LYS A 284 20.73 -12.42 -30.80
CA LYS A 284 21.46 -12.41 -32.08
C LYS A 284 22.35 -11.17 -32.24
N LYS A 285 21.91 -10.03 -31.69
CA LYS A 285 22.64 -8.74 -31.76
C LYS A 285 23.55 -8.49 -30.56
N ASN A 286 23.66 -9.44 -29.61
CA ASN A 286 24.42 -9.28 -28.37
C ASN A 286 24.03 -8.03 -27.53
N LEU A 287 22.75 -7.65 -27.57
CA LEU A 287 22.22 -6.53 -26.80
C LEU A 287 21.83 -6.98 -25.38
N VAL A 288 22.84 -7.25 -24.55
CA VAL A 288 22.67 -7.88 -23.22
C VAL A 288 21.68 -7.11 -22.34
N ASN A 289 21.87 -5.80 -22.16
CA ASN A 289 21.03 -4.98 -21.30
C ASN A 289 19.56 -4.95 -21.78
N LEU A 290 19.34 -4.86 -23.10
CA LEU A 290 18.00 -4.89 -23.66
C LEU A 290 17.37 -6.28 -23.50
N ASN A 291 18.14 -7.35 -23.64
CA ASN A 291 17.66 -8.72 -23.41
C ASN A 291 17.22 -8.90 -21.96
N THR A 292 18.04 -8.46 -21.00
CA THR A 292 17.72 -8.50 -19.57
C THR A 292 16.48 -7.65 -19.25
N GLY A 293 16.35 -6.47 -19.86
CA GLY A 293 15.17 -5.61 -19.70
C GLY A 293 13.89 -6.28 -20.22
N ILE A 294 13.90 -6.89 -21.40
CA ILE A 294 12.76 -7.64 -21.97
C ILE A 294 12.40 -8.84 -21.06
N LEU A 295 13.42 -9.56 -20.57
CA LEU A 295 13.20 -10.65 -19.62
C LEU A 295 12.60 -10.15 -18.29
N ALA A 296 13.07 -9.03 -17.76
CA ALA A 296 12.52 -8.45 -16.54
C ALA A 296 11.03 -8.12 -16.70
N VAL A 297 10.65 -7.47 -17.81
CA VAL A 297 9.24 -7.20 -18.12
C VAL A 297 8.43 -8.49 -18.26
N LEU A 298 8.97 -9.50 -18.94
CA LEU A 298 8.31 -10.81 -19.04
C LEU A 298 8.09 -11.44 -17.66
N PHE A 299 9.08 -11.38 -16.77
CA PHE A 299 8.97 -11.95 -15.43
C PHE A 299 7.98 -11.17 -14.55
N VAL A 300 7.88 -9.84 -14.68
CA VAL A 300 6.80 -9.08 -14.03
C VAL A 300 5.42 -9.57 -14.52
N LEU A 301 5.24 -9.75 -15.83
CA LEU A 301 3.96 -10.24 -16.38
C LEU A 301 3.67 -11.70 -15.98
N LEU A 302 4.71 -12.53 -15.88
CA LEU A 302 4.55 -13.91 -15.35
C LEU A 302 4.12 -13.92 -13.88
N GLY A 303 4.68 -13.04 -13.04
CA GLY A 303 4.21 -12.89 -11.66
C GLY A 303 2.78 -12.37 -11.59
N PHE A 304 2.45 -11.39 -12.41
CA PHE A 304 1.10 -10.82 -12.51
C PHE A 304 0.07 -11.82 -13.06
N SER A 305 0.49 -12.88 -13.75
CA SER A 305 -0.45 -13.87 -14.33
C SER A 305 -1.36 -14.58 -13.30
N SER A 306 -1.05 -14.48 -11.99
CA SER A 306 -1.97 -14.89 -10.92
C SER A 306 -3.36 -14.23 -11.04
N TRP A 307 -3.43 -13.04 -11.65
CA TRP A 307 -4.68 -12.32 -11.91
C TRP A 307 -5.62 -13.02 -12.91
N ILE A 308 -5.12 -13.97 -13.69
CA ILE A 308 -5.97 -14.81 -14.58
C ILE A 308 -6.98 -15.63 -13.78
N MET A 309 -6.71 -15.92 -12.52
CA MET A 309 -7.67 -16.59 -11.62
C MET A 309 -8.99 -15.81 -11.53
N ILE A 310 -8.95 -14.50 -11.47
CA ILE A 310 -10.13 -13.64 -11.28
C ILE A 310 -11.17 -13.83 -12.41
N PRO A 311 -10.87 -13.63 -13.71
CA PRO A 311 -11.85 -13.84 -14.76
C PRO A 311 -12.27 -15.31 -14.91
N ILE A 312 -11.39 -16.27 -14.63
CA ILE A 312 -11.77 -17.69 -14.64
C ILE A 312 -12.85 -17.94 -13.58
N ARG A 313 -12.68 -17.41 -12.37
CA ARG A 313 -13.64 -17.60 -11.28
C ARG A 313 -14.90 -16.77 -11.46
N ALA A 314 -14.79 -15.55 -11.99
CA ALA A 314 -15.96 -14.73 -12.32
C ALA A 314 -16.90 -15.41 -13.32
N ASN A 315 -16.35 -16.16 -14.29
CA ASN A 315 -17.15 -16.95 -15.25
C ASN A 315 -17.64 -18.32 -14.71
N ALA A 316 -17.23 -18.70 -13.51
CA ALA A 316 -17.64 -19.98 -12.89
C ALA A 316 -18.89 -19.85 -12.00
N ASN A 317 -19.62 -18.73 -12.08
CA ASN A 317 -20.84 -18.45 -11.29
C ASN A 317 -20.62 -18.67 -9.78
N THR A 318 -19.53 -18.15 -9.24
CA THR A 318 -19.24 -18.18 -7.81
C THR A 318 -20.26 -17.37 -7.02
N VAL A 319 -20.52 -17.73 -5.77
CA VAL A 319 -21.50 -17.06 -4.90
C VAL A 319 -21.04 -15.62 -4.62
N ILE A 320 -19.76 -15.43 -4.26
CA ILE A 320 -19.14 -14.11 -4.14
C ILE A 320 -18.44 -13.84 -5.47
N ASN A 321 -18.91 -12.82 -6.19
CA ASN A 321 -18.38 -12.41 -7.50
C ASN A 321 -18.52 -10.89 -7.65
N GLU A 322 -17.70 -10.16 -6.89
CA GLU A 322 -17.80 -8.71 -6.86
C GLU A 322 -17.38 -8.07 -8.18
N ASN A 323 -18.21 -7.16 -8.66
CA ASN A 323 -18.08 -6.45 -9.94
C ASN A 323 -17.96 -7.39 -11.17
N SER A 324 -18.10 -8.70 -10.98
CA SER A 324 -18.10 -9.73 -12.03
C SER A 324 -17.04 -9.50 -13.14
N PRO A 325 -15.73 -9.49 -12.81
CA PRO A 325 -14.63 -9.17 -13.75
C PRO A 325 -14.36 -10.33 -14.72
N SER A 326 -15.35 -10.66 -15.54
CA SER A 326 -15.39 -11.87 -16.38
C SER A 326 -14.59 -11.76 -17.68
N ASP A 327 -14.16 -10.57 -18.07
CA ASP A 327 -13.29 -10.33 -19.24
C ASP A 327 -12.20 -9.27 -18.94
N ALA A 328 -11.28 -9.06 -19.88
CA ALA A 328 -10.14 -8.17 -19.67
C ALA A 328 -10.53 -6.70 -19.44
N ARG A 329 -11.67 -6.23 -19.93
CA ARG A 329 -12.15 -4.84 -19.74
C ARG A 329 -12.70 -4.66 -18.33
N LEU A 330 -13.54 -5.61 -17.90
CA LEU A 330 -14.08 -5.63 -16.54
C LEU A 330 -12.97 -5.87 -15.51
N LEU A 331 -11.98 -6.71 -15.86
CA LEU A 331 -10.78 -6.89 -15.03
C LEU A 331 -9.94 -5.60 -14.94
N LEU A 332 -9.85 -4.81 -16.01
CA LEU A 332 -9.19 -3.50 -15.97
C LEU A 332 -9.94 -2.51 -15.08
N ALA A 333 -11.28 -2.47 -15.17
CA ALA A 333 -12.12 -1.63 -14.32
C ALA A 333 -11.98 -2.02 -12.84
N TYR A 334 -11.95 -3.32 -12.57
CA TYR A 334 -11.70 -3.90 -11.25
C TYR A 334 -10.30 -3.52 -10.70
N TYR A 335 -9.26 -3.65 -11.52
CA TYR A 335 -7.90 -3.24 -11.18
C TYR A 335 -7.79 -1.73 -10.89
N ASN A 336 -8.46 -0.91 -11.68
CA ASN A 336 -8.44 0.54 -11.57
C ASN A 336 -9.35 1.09 -10.46
N LEU A 337 -10.05 0.23 -9.72
CA LEU A 337 -10.98 0.65 -8.66
C LEU A 337 -12.09 1.59 -9.17
N GLU A 338 -12.61 1.34 -10.39
CA GLU A 338 -13.55 2.27 -11.05
C GLU A 338 -14.90 2.41 -10.33
N GLN A 339 -15.22 1.51 -9.38
CA GLN A 339 -16.40 1.65 -8.52
C GLN A 339 -16.21 2.63 -7.35
N TYR A 340 -14.97 3.02 -7.06
CA TYR A 340 -14.66 3.99 -6.01
C TYR A 340 -14.42 5.38 -6.60
N PRO A 341 -14.66 6.47 -5.83
CA PRO A 341 -14.34 7.81 -6.27
C PRO A 341 -12.87 7.98 -6.64
N GLU A 342 -12.61 8.68 -7.75
CA GLU A 342 -11.24 8.93 -8.20
C GLU A 342 -10.50 9.88 -7.24
N THR A 343 -9.36 9.46 -6.71
CA THR A 343 -8.51 10.27 -5.85
C THR A 343 -7.36 10.89 -6.65
N LYS A 344 -7.30 12.22 -6.70
CA LYS A 344 -6.17 12.95 -7.28
C LYS A 344 -5.09 13.19 -6.22
N LEU A 345 -3.83 12.86 -6.54
CA LEU A 345 -2.72 12.93 -5.57
C LEU A 345 -2.02 14.30 -5.52
N PHE A 346 -1.83 14.96 -6.66
CA PHE A 346 -0.99 16.17 -6.75
C PHE A 346 -1.78 17.44 -7.02
N TYR A 347 -2.74 17.39 -7.92
CA TYR A 347 -3.60 18.52 -8.29
C TYR A 347 -4.99 18.00 -8.66
N GLY A 348 -6.02 18.65 -8.16
CA GLY A 348 -7.42 18.30 -8.41
C GLY A 348 -8.38 18.88 -7.38
N PRO A 349 -9.62 18.37 -7.32
CA PRO A 349 -10.64 18.84 -6.41
C PRO A 349 -10.19 18.75 -4.95
N MET A 350 -10.41 19.81 -4.19
CA MET A 350 -10.20 19.85 -2.75
C MET A 350 -11.47 19.41 -2.01
N PHE A 351 -11.43 19.27 -0.69
CA PHE A 351 -12.63 18.86 0.06
C PHE A 351 -13.80 19.85 -0.12
N SER A 352 -13.51 21.09 -0.46
CA SER A 352 -14.49 22.14 -0.73
C SER A 352 -15.20 22.01 -2.09
N ASP A 353 -14.82 21.04 -2.91
CA ASP A 353 -15.45 20.73 -4.20
C ASP A 353 -16.98 20.48 -4.08
N ILE A 354 -17.40 19.95 -2.94
CA ILE A 354 -18.81 19.76 -2.61
C ILE A 354 -19.63 21.07 -2.67
N TYR A 355 -18.99 22.23 -2.53
CA TYR A 355 -19.63 23.56 -2.59
C TYR A 355 -19.43 24.26 -3.94
N ALA A 356 -18.58 23.71 -4.83
CA ALA A 356 -18.15 24.38 -6.06
C ALA A 356 -19.30 24.56 -7.09
N GLY A 357 -20.28 23.67 -7.07
CA GLY A 357 -21.29 23.60 -8.11
C GLY A 357 -20.73 23.03 -9.42
N GLN A 358 -21.50 23.21 -10.49
CA GLN A 358 -21.12 22.75 -11.83
C GLN A 358 -20.14 23.72 -12.50
N ASP A 359 -19.28 23.18 -13.37
CA ASP A 359 -18.49 23.99 -14.28
C ASP A 359 -19.45 24.77 -15.21
N PRO A 360 -19.29 26.10 -15.34
CA PRO A 360 -20.22 26.92 -16.12
C PRO A 360 -20.14 26.70 -17.62
N ASP A 361 -18.99 26.28 -18.13
CA ASP A 361 -18.74 26.09 -19.57
C ASP A 361 -19.03 24.65 -20.01
N GLU A 362 -18.68 23.66 -19.19
CA GLU A 362 -18.84 22.24 -19.46
C GLU A 362 -19.41 21.50 -18.23
N PRO A 363 -20.71 21.65 -17.94
CA PRO A 363 -21.32 21.11 -16.70
C PRO A 363 -21.34 19.59 -16.61
N TYR A 364 -21.22 18.91 -17.72
CA TYR A 364 -21.14 17.44 -17.78
C TYR A 364 -20.02 17.01 -18.70
N ILE A 365 -19.35 15.90 -18.36
CA ILE A 365 -18.30 15.27 -19.15
C ILE A 365 -18.63 13.81 -19.45
N ASP A 366 -18.00 13.27 -20.45
CA ASP A 366 -18.18 11.88 -20.84
C ASP A 366 -17.71 10.92 -19.73
N ASP A 367 -18.49 9.89 -19.50
CA ASP A 367 -18.07 8.70 -18.74
C ASP A 367 -17.47 7.66 -19.67
N LYS A 368 -17.00 6.54 -19.15
CA LYS A 368 -16.47 5.43 -19.94
C LYS A 368 -17.60 4.58 -20.52
N PRO A 369 -17.54 4.22 -21.83
CA PRO A 369 -18.53 3.31 -22.40
C PRO A 369 -18.37 1.91 -21.82
N LYS A 370 -19.45 1.32 -21.31
CA LYS A 370 -19.54 -0.04 -20.81
C LYS A 370 -20.04 -0.97 -21.92
N TYR A 371 -19.28 -1.99 -22.22
CA TYR A 371 -19.60 -2.95 -23.29
C TYR A 371 -20.10 -4.27 -22.70
N GLU A 372 -21.18 -4.80 -23.26
CA GLU A 372 -21.68 -6.14 -22.96
C GLU A 372 -21.81 -6.98 -24.24
N ARG A 373 -21.77 -8.31 -24.08
CA ARG A 373 -21.94 -9.27 -25.19
C ARG A 373 -23.40 -9.34 -25.61
N ASP A 374 -23.66 -9.08 -26.86
CA ASP A 374 -24.97 -9.37 -27.45
C ASP A 374 -24.87 -10.67 -28.27
N TYR A 375 -25.32 -11.74 -27.67
CA TYR A 375 -25.30 -13.08 -28.29
C TYR A 375 -26.22 -13.19 -29.53
N LYS A 376 -27.19 -12.28 -29.71
CA LYS A 376 -28.07 -12.26 -30.88
C LYS A 376 -27.35 -11.73 -32.12
N THR A 377 -26.52 -10.71 -31.94
CA THR A 377 -25.77 -10.09 -33.03
C THR A 377 -24.32 -10.58 -33.13
N GLY A 378 -23.83 -11.33 -32.12
CA GLY A 378 -22.44 -11.75 -32.04
C GLY A 378 -21.46 -10.58 -31.83
N LYS A 379 -21.90 -9.45 -31.30
CA LYS A 379 -21.10 -8.22 -31.13
C LYS A 379 -21.18 -7.68 -29.71
N TYR A 380 -20.21 -6.87 -29.35
CA TYR A 380 -20.25 -6.05 -28.12
C TYR A 380 -21.09 -4.80 -28.38
N LYS A 381 -22.04 -4.51 -27.48
CA LYS A 381 -22.85 -3.30 -27.48
C LYS A 381 -22.51 -2.43 -26.28
N ILE A 382 -22.58 -1.11 -26.45
CA ILE A 382 -22.51 -0.16 -25.35
C ILE A 382 -23.87 -0.17 -24.65
N VAL A 383 -23.87 -0.42 -23.34
CA VAL A 383 -25.07 -0.62 -22.53
C VAL A 383 -25.36 0.51 -21.54
N ASN A 384 -24.44 1.44 -21.39
CA ASN A 384 -24.64 2.61 -20.55
C ASN A 384 -24.79 3.90 -21.37
N TYR A 385 -25.50 4.86 -20.80
CA TYR A 385 -25.48 6.25 -21.27
C TYR A 385 -24.16 6.86 -20.76
N TRP A 386 -23.20 7.11 -21.63
CA TRP A 386 -21.85 7.51 -21.25
C TRP A 386 -21.50 8.93 -21.68
N LYS A 387 -22.17 9.48 -22.70
CA LYS A 387 -21.93 10.86 -23.15
C LYS A 387 -22.58 11.83 -22.15
N ASP A 388 -21.82 12.83 -21.75
CA ASP A 388 -22.27 13.84 -20.78
C ASP A 388 -22.87 13.23 -19.50
N ALA A 389 -22.34 12.06 -19.06
CA ALA A 389 -22.95 11.26 -18.01
C ALA A 389 -22.35 11.54 -16.61
N ARG A 390 -21.26 12.28 -16.55
CA ARG A 390 -20.59 12.61 -15.29
C ARG A 390 -20.73 14.09 -15.01
N PHE A 391 -21.08 14.41 -13.77
CA PHE A 391 -21.04 15.76 -13.24
C PHE A 391 -19.60 16.30 -13.31
N ASN A 392 -19.43 17.51 -13.82
CA ASN A 392 -18.18 18.22 -13.86
C ASN A 392 -18.21 19.37 -12.85
N SER A 393 -17.41 19.27 -11.80
CA SER A 393 -17.33 20.31 -10.77
C SER A 393 -16.55 21.51 -11.26
N ASN A 394 -16.90 22.69 -10.76
CA ASN A 394 -16.17 23.91 -11.07
C ASN A 394 -14.70 23.79 -10.64
N SER A 395 -13.79 24.04 -11.56
CA SER A 395 -12.34 23.96 -11.36
C SER A 395 -11.77 25.00 -10.38
N ASP A 396 -12.55 26.01 -9.99
CA ASP A 396 -12.13 27.02 -9.01
C ASP A 396 -11.74 26.40 -7.66
N HIS A 397 -12.32 25.23 -7.31
CA HIS A 397 -11.99 24.48 -6.11
C HIS A 397 -10.87 23.44 -6.29
N ASN A 398 -10.18 23.45 -7.42
CA ASN A 398 -8.98 22.65 -7.61
C ASN A 398 -7.76 23.32 -6.97
N GLY A 399 -6.84 22.49 -6.45
CA GLY A 399 -5.61 22.97 -5.83
C GLY A 399 -4.49 21.93 -5.82
N LEU A 400 -3.32 22.34 -5.35
CA LEU A 400 -2.19 21.46 -5.06
C LEU A 400 -2.44 20.69 -3.77
N LEU A 401 -1.98 19.44 -3.72
CA LEU A 401 -2.25 18.51 -2.63
C LEU A 401 -3.75 18.47 -2.34
N PRO A 402 -4.54 18.01 -3.32
CA PRO A 402 -5.98 17.97 -3.18
C PRO A 402 -6.33 17.13 -1.96
N ARG A 403 -7.48 17.35 -1.41
CA ARG A 403 -7.94 16.76 -0.17
C ARG A 403 -7.15 15.50 0.24
N LEU A 404 -6.59 15.55 1.43
CA LEU A 404 -6.02 14.37 2.11
C LEU A 404 -7.11 13.64 2.92
N TRP A 405 -8.35 14.10 2.81
CA TRP A 405 -9.55 13.58 3.46
C TRP A 405 -10.70 13.44 2.44
N SER A 406 -11.69 12.62 2.76
CA SER A 406 -12.91 12.53 1.95
C SER A 406 -13.73 13.82 2.01
N SER A 407 -14.36 14.20 0.89
CA SER A 407 -15.30 15.34 0.85
C SER A 407 -16.52 15.16 1.76
N GLU A 408 -16.86 13.91 2.12
CA GLU A 408 -17.93 13.59 3.09
C GLU A 408 -17.56 14.01 4.52
N HIS A 409 -16.28 14.26 4.80
CA HIS A 409 -15.78 14.69 6.10
C HIS A 409 -15.30 16.15 6.10
N ALA A 410 -15.91 17.01 5.29
CA ALA A 410 -15.53 18.42 5.17
C ALA A 410 -15.56 19.18 6.51
N ALA A 411 -16.55 18.89 7.37
CA ALA A 411 -16.64 19.45 8.73
C ALA A 411 -15.39 19.11 9.56
N ASN A 412 -14.97 17.84 9.56
CA ASN A 412 -13.77 17.41 10.29
C ASN A 412 -12.50 18.08 9.76
N TYR A 413 -12.40 18.25 8.43
CA TYR A 413 -11.26 18.96 7.85
C TYR A 413 -11.21 20.42 8.35
N MET A 414 -12.33 21.13 8.40
CA MET A 414 -12.40 22.51 8.91
C MET A 414 -12.04 22.61 10.40
N ASN A 415 -12.26 21.55 11.19
CA ASN A 415 -11.82 21.52 12.60
C ASN A 415 -10.28 21.52 12.75
N PHE A 416 -9.54 20.97 11.77
CA PHE A 416 -8.07 21.01 11.78
C PHE A 416 -7.47 22.27 11.17
N THR A 417 -8.17 22.86 10.21
CA THR A 417 -7.68 24.05 9.51
C THR A 417 -8.39 25.28 10.06
N GLU A 418 -9.22 25.86 9.30
CA GLU A 418 -10.11 26.94 9.68
C GLU A 418 -11.38 26.80 8.85
N PRO A 419 -12.54 27.28 9.31
CA PRO A 419 -13.73 27.36 8.50
C PRO A 419 -13.46 28.08 7.18
N LEU A 420 -14.09 27.64 6.09
CA LEU A 420 -13.93 28.29 4.79
C LEU A 420 -14.60 29.64 4.76
N ASP A 421 -13.91 30.66 4.30
CA ASP A 421 -14.47 31.98 4.06
C ASP A 421 -15.48 31.95 2.91
N PHE A 422 -16.47 32.83 2.98
CA PHE A 422 -17.46 32.98 1.94
C PHE A 422 -17.97 34.41 1.80
N THR A 423 -18.44 34.74 0.59
CA THR A 423 -19.06 36.03 0.26
C THR A 423 -20.37 35.80 -0.52
N ILE A 424 -21.30 36.75 -0.45
CA ILE A 424 -22.55 36.69 -1.23
C ILE A 424 -22.22 36.91 -2.71
N LYS A 425 -22.70 36.03 -3.59
CA LYS A 425 -22.59 36.24 -5.05
C LYS A 425 -23.17 37.57 -5.48
N PRO A 426 -22.56 38.27 -6.45
CA PRO A 426 -23.03 39.62 -6.86
C PRO A 426 -24.51 39.70 -7.20
N SER A 427 -25.06 38.65 -7.83
CA SER A 427 -26.48 38.55 -8.22
C SER A 427 -27.49 38.54 -7.05
N TYR A 428 -27.02 38.20 -5.84
CA TYR A 428 -27.87 38.08 -4.64
C TYR A 428 -27.57 39.11 -3.57
N ARG A 429 -26.66 40.07 -3.78
CA ARG A 429 -26.29 41.11 -2.81
C ARG A 429 -27.44 42.04 -2.40
N SER A 430 -28.43 42.18 -3.26
CA SER A 430 -29.63 42.99 -2.97
C SER A 430 -30.72 42.26 -2.18
N ASN A 431 -30.57 40.95 -1.93
CA ASN A 431 -31.51 40.14 -1.19
C ASN A 431 -31.37 40.40 0.33
N ALA A 432 -32.26 41.20 0.90
CA ALA A 432 -32.20 41.56 2.32
C ALA A 432 -32.41 40.35 3.25
N GLN A 433 -33.25 39.37 2.87
CA GLN A 433 -33.51 38.20 3.69
C GLN A 433 -32.26 37.32 3.77
N LEU A 434 -31.59 37.09 2.64
CA LEU A 434 -30.34 36.34 2.59
C LEU A 434 -29.23 37.04 3.42
N LYS A 435 -29.14 38.37 3.28
CA LYS A 435 -28.16 39.15 4.05
C LYS A 435 -28.38 39.02 5.55
N ASN A 436 -29.64 39.23 6.01
CA ASN A 436 -29.95 39.07 7.43
C ASN A 436 -29.65 37.67 7.96
N ARG A 437 -29.89 36.62 7.16
CA ARG A 437 -29.58 35.23 7.57
C ARG A 437 -28.09 34.99 7.69
N ILE A 438 -27.30 35.57 6.79
CA ILE A 438 -25.82 35.47 6.82
C ILE A 438 -25.26 36.28 8.00
N ASP A 439 -25.78 37.46 8.25
CA ASP A 439 -25.31 38.29 9.36
C ASP A 439 -25.62 37.60 10.71
N GLN A 440 -26.82 37.01 10.85
CA GLN A 440 -27.18 36.19 12.00
C GLN A 440 -26.23 34.99 12.16
N PHE A 441 -25.95 34.27 11.08
CA PHE A 441 -25.01 33.11 11.11
C PHE A 441 -23.60 33.52 11.52
N ARG A 442 -23.12 34.70 11.11
CA ARG A 442 -21.82 35.24 11.55
C ARG A 442 -21.81 35.64 13.02
N GLU A 443 -22.94 36.16 13.55
CA GLU A 443 -23.10 36.39 14.98
C GLU A 443 -23.04 35.08 15.75
N ASP A 444 -23.80 34.05 15.31
CA ASP A 444 -23.84 32.72 15.91
C ASP A 444 -22.44 32.02 15.89
N ILE A 445 -21.60 32.30 14.88
CA ILE A 445 -20.19 31.84 14.85
C ILE A 445 -19.37 32.60 15.92
N SER A 446 -19.55 33.91 16.04
CA SER A 446 -18.74 34.75 16.91
C SER A 446 -19.00 34.48 18.40
N ASP A 447 -20.19 34.03 18.75
CA ASP A 447 -20.57 33.64 20.11
C ASP A 447 -20.31 32.16 20.44
N GLY A 448 -19.83 31.39 19.46
CA GLY A 448 -19.47 29.98 19.62
C GLY A 448 -20.66 29.02 19.60
N SER A 449 -21.82 29.45 19.12
CA SER A 449 -23.04 28.62 19.03
C SER A 449 -23.03 27.66 17.85
N ILE A 450 -22.09 27.82 16.90
CA ILE A 450 -21.98 27.03 15.66
C ILE A 450 -20.79 26.07 15.76
N ASP A 451 -21.05 24.78 15.64
CA ASP A 451 -20.01 23.77 15.47
C ASP A 451 -19.65 23.53 13.99
N GLY A 452 -18.61 22.70 13.75
CA GLY A 452 -18.14 22.39 12.41
C GLY A 452 -19.17 21.74 11.50
N GLU A 453 -20.07 20.92 12.04
CA GLU A 453 -21.13 20.25 11.28
C GLU A 453 -22.21 21.25 10.86
N GLN A 454 -22.64 22.10 11.77
CA GLN A 454 -23.60 23.17 11.49
C GLN A 454 -23.05 24.16 10.47
N TYR A 455 -21.74 24.47 10.55
CA TYR A 455 -21.06 25.30 9.56
C TYR A 455 -21.04 24.63 8.18
N HIS A 456 -20.71 23.35 8.12
CA HIS A 456 -20.77 22.56 6.88
C HIS A 456 -22.16 22.54 6.26
N GLU A 457 -23.19 22.27 7.06
CA GLU A 457 -24.58 22.27 6.58
C GLU A 457 -25.01 23.64 6.06
N PHE A 458 -24.63 24.71 6.73
CA PHE A 458 -24.89 26.05 6.25
C PHE A 458 -24.25 26.30 4.89
N LEU A 459 -22.97 26.03 4.72
CA LEU A 459 -22.28 26.18 3.43
C LEU A 459 -22.96 25.34 2.33
N LYS A 460 -23.33 24.11 2.64
CA LYS A 460 -23.99 23.21 1.69
C LYS A 460 -25.36 23.75 1.23
N ASN A 461 -26.15 24.22 2.17
CA ASN A 461 -27.51 24.74 1.88
C ASN A 461 -27.49 26.09 1.16
N TYR A 462 -26.48 26.92 1.41
CA TYR A 462 -26.36 28.25 0.84
C TYR A 462 -25.35 28.36 -0.31
N SER A 463 -24.64 27.29 -0.68
CA SER A 463 -23.68 27.28 -1.80
C SER A 463 -24.19 27.87 -3.12
N PRO A 464 -25.49 27.73 -3.51
CA PRO A 464 -25.99 28.38 -4.71
C PRO A 464 -25.92 29.92 -4.67
N TYR A 465 -25.92 30.51 -3.48
CA TYR A 465 -25.96 31.95 -3.24
C TYR A 465 -24.64 32.55 -2.83
N LEU A 466 -23.66 31.70 -2.47
CA LEU A 466 -22.39 32.10 -1.90
C LEU A 466 -21.22 31.79 -2.87
N ASN A 467 -20.24 32.66 -2.88
CA ASN A 467 -18.89 32.33 -3.33
C ASN A 467 -18.12 31.83 -2.11
N ILE A 468 -17.88 30.54 -2.06
CA ILE A 468 -17.14 29.88 -0.98
C ILE A 468 -15.70 29.75 -1.44
N GLU A 469 -14.75 30.15 -0.59
CA GLU A 469 -13.32 30.07 -0.91
C GLU A 469 -12.81 28.65 -0.70
N LYS A 470 -11.91 28.20 -1.57
CA LYS A 470 -11.24 26.92 -1.38
C LYS A 470 -10.20 27.00 -0.25
N PRO A 471 -9.83 25.88 0.39
CA PRO A 471 -8.77 25.84 1.36
C PRO A 471 -7.46 26.39 0.80
N SER A 472 -6.72 27.15 1.60
CA SER A 472 -5.42 27.64 1.21
C SER A 472 -4.41 26.49 1.11
N PHE A 473 -3.31 26.71 0.38
CA PHE A 473 -2.19 25.75 0.36
C PHE A 473 -1.62 25.51 1.76
N PHE A 474 -1.56 26.55 2.58
CA PHE A 474 -1.05 26.45 3.97
C PHE A 474 -2.01 25.65 4.86
N SER A 475 -3.32 25.75 4.68
CA SER A 475 -4.30 24.91 5.38
C SER A 475 -4.09 23.42 5.06
N ASN A 476 -3.81 23.09 3.80
CA ASN A 476 -3.47 21.71 3.41
C ASN A 476 -2.17 21.24 4.05
N ILE A 477 -1.14 22.07 4.11
CA ILE A 477 0.14 21.73 4.77
C ILE A 477 -0.08 21.52 6.28
N LYS A 478 -0.88 22.38 6.92
CA LYS A 478 -1.22 22.23 8.35
C LYS A 478 -1.90 20.89 8.59
N PHE A 479 -2.94 20.57 7.82
CA PHE A 479 -3.63 19.28 7.93
C PHE A 479 -2.69 18.09 7.69
N PHE A 480 -1.81 18.18 6.68
CA PHE A 480 -0.83 17.13 6.40
C PHE A 480 0.10 16.90 7.59
N LEU A 481 0.65 17.96 8.17
CA LEU A 481 1.61 17.84 9.28
C LEU A 481 0.94 17.42 10.59
N GLU A 482 -0.19 17.99 10.94
CA GLU A 482 -0.86 17.71 12.22
C GLU A 482 -1.62 16.39 12.19
N TYR A 483 -2.44 16.17 11.16
CA TYR A 483 -3.30 14.99 11.11
C TYR A 483 -2.63 13.81 10.41
N GLN A 484 -2.24 13.94 9.13
CA GLN A 484 -1.73 12.81 8.36
C GLN A 484 -0.39 12.31 8.88
N PHE A 485 0.55 13.23 9.12
CA PHE A 485 1.85 12.85 9.64
C PHE A 485 1.83 12.66 11.16
N GLY A 486 1.36 13.63 11.94
CA GLY A 486 1.42 13.62 13.40
C GLY A 486 0.49 12.58 14.01
N TYR A 487 -0.79 12.63 13.67
CA TYR A 487 -1.77 11.74 14.28
C TYR A 487 -1.86 10.38 13.59
N MET A 488 -1.97 10.32 12.25
CA MET A 488 -2.15 9.04 11.56
C MET A 488 -0.83 8.25 11.49
N TYR A 489 0.26 8.81 10.98
CA TYR A 489 1.51 8.08 10.80
C TYR A 489 2.32 7.98 12.09
N TRP A 490 2.66 9.13 12.72
CA TRP A 490 3.57 9.15 13.86
C TRP A 490 3.02 8.42 15.08
N ARG A 491 1.73 8.49 15.35
CA ARG A 491 1.08 7.76 16.45
C ARG A 491 1.23 6.25 16.28
N TYR A 492 0.91 5.69 15.11
CA TYR A 492 1.07 4.26 14.83
C TYR A 492 2.53 3.82 14.83
N PHE A 493 3.43 4.66 14.31
CA PHE A 493 4.86 4.41 14.39
C PHE A 493 5.31 4.27 15.85
N MET A 494 4.91 5.21 16.71
CA MET A 494 5.29 5.21 18.12
C MET A 494 4.68 4.05 18.93
N TRP A 495 3.54 3.50 18.53
CA TRP A 495 3.02 2.28 19.16
C TRP A 495 4.04 1.14 19.17
N ASN A 496 4.77 0.95 18.09
CA ASN A 496 5.74 -0.14 17.95
C ASN A 496 7.11 0.15 18.59
N PHE A 497 7.42 1.43 18.83
CA PHE A 497 8.74 1.84 19.33
C PHE A 497 8.73 2.37 20.75
N THR A 498 7.58 2.76 21.26
CA THR A 498 7.45 3.44 22.56
C THR A 498 6.46 2.74 23.47
N GLY A 499 5.31 2.36 22.94
CA GLY A 499 4.24 1.66 23.62
C GLY A 499 2.86 2.18 23.22
N ARG A 500 1.82 1.47 23.62
CA ARG A 500 0.44 1.65 23.18
C ARG A 500 -0.49 1.83 24.39
N GLN A 501 -1.39 2.81 24.31
CA GLN A 501 -2.32 3.14 25.38
C GLN A 501 -3.39 2.05 25.56
N ASN A 502 -4.05 1.65 24.48
CA ASN A 502 -5.07 0.61 24.39
C ASN A 502 -5.30 0.19 22.93
N ASP A 503 -6.25 -0.70 22.68
CA ASP A 503 -6.67 -1.16 21.34
C ASP A 503 -7.93 -0.46 20.80
N GLU A 504 -8.44 0.52 21.53
CA GLU A 504 -9.55 1.35 21.05
C GLU A 504 -9.11 2.31 19.92
N GLN A 505 -10.02 2.56 19.00
CA GLN A 505 -9.74 3.48 17.91
C GLN A 505 -9.73 4.92 18.42
N GLY A 506 -8.59 5.59 18.29
CA GLY A 506 -8.48 6.99 18.67
C GLY A 506 -9.33 7.91 17.79
N GLN A 507 -9.94 8.92 18.42
CA GLN A 507 -10.78 9.92 17.79
C GLN A 507 -10.15 11.33 17.82
N TYR A 508 -8.83 11.40 17.80
CA TYR A 508 -8.05 12.63 17.96
C TYR A 508 -8.20 13.29 19.35
N ASP A 509 -8.37 12.47 20.35
CA ASP A 509 -8.46 12.85 21.76
C ASP A 509 -7.33 12.22 22.58
N ILE A 510 -7.37 12.43 23.89
CA ILE A 510 -6.37 11.90 24.83
C ILE A 510 -6.78 10.56 25.45
N LEU A 511 -8.00 10.07 25.17
CA LEU A 511 -8.60 8.94 25.88
C LEU A 511 -8.17 7.61 25.28
N ASP A 512 -8.17 7.51 23.94
CA ASP A 512 -8.03 6.24 23.27
C ASP A 512 -7.01 6.25 22.12
N GLY A 513 -6.40 5.08 21.88
CA GLY A 513 -5.55 4.82 20.72
C GLY A 513 -4.27 5.63 20.64
N ASN A 514 -3.80 6.24 21.73
CA ASN A 514 -2.57 7.02 21.73
C ASN A 514 -1.34 6.13 21.97
N TRP A 515 -0.15 6.65 21.71
CA TRP A 515 1.08 6.04 22.18
C TRP A 515 1.40 6.48 23.60
N ILE A 516 2.00 5.59 24.38
CA ILE A 516 2.50 5.90 25.73
C ILE A 516 3.92 5.37 25.89
N SER A 517 4.70 6.02 26.75
CA SER A 517 6.09 5.64 26.97
C SER A 517 6.32 4.80 28.23
N GLY A 518 5.45 4.92 29.20
CA GLY A 518 5.65 4.41 30.55
C GLY A 518 6.46 5.37 31.43
N ILE A 519 6.86 6.55 30.91
CA ILE A 519 7.54 7.60 31.67
C ILE A 519 6.50 8.64 32.07
N PRO A 520 6.11 8.72 33.35
CA PRO A 520 4.96 9.52 33.80
C PRO A 520 5.02 10.98 33.32
N ILE A 521 6.14 11.65 33.47
CA ILE A 521 6.28 13.06 33.09
C ILE A 521 6.00 13.31 31.60
N ILE A 522 6.32 12.36 30.71
CA ILE A 522 6.08 12.49 29.26
C ILE A 522 4.62 12.18 28.94
N ASP A 523 4.11 11.11 29.55
CA ASP A 523 2.76 10.64 29.25
C ASP A 523 1.71 11.57 29.87
N GLU A 524 1.92 12.08 31.08
CA GLU A 524 1.00 13.00 31.75
C GLU A 524 0.90 14.38 31.10
N ILE A 525 2.00 14.92 30.54
CA ILE A 525 1.96 16.17 29.77
C ILE A 525 1.07 16.03 28.53
N ARG A 526 1.04 14.85 27.92
CA ARG A 526 0.31 14.59 26.67
C ARG A 526 -1.11 14.11 26.87
N LEU A 527 -1.33 13.24 27.83
CA LEU A 527 -2.55 12.45 27.98
C LEU A 527 -3.22 12.64 29.36
N GLY A 528 -2.69 13.51 30.20
CA GLY A 528 -3.13 13.64 31.59
C GLY A 528 -2.64 12.50 32.48
N ASN A 529 -3.09 12.51 33.74
CA ASN A 529 -2.61 11.56 34.74
C ASN A 529 -3.00 10.13 34.38
N GLN A 530 -2.02 9.31 34.04
CA GLN A 530 -2.20 7.91 33.63
C GLN A 530 -2.42 6.96 34.82
N GLY A 531 -2.14 7.37 36.05
CA GLY A 531 -2.37 6.59 37.24
C GLY A 531 -3.80 6.71 37.81
N SER A 532 -4.58 7.70 37.35
CA SER A 532 -5.96 7.94 37.78
C SER A 532 -7.03 7.36 36.84
N LEU A 533 -6.61 6.58 35.83
CA LEU A 533 -7.55 5.89 34.94
C LEU A 533 -8.36 4.83 35.69
N ASN A 534 -9.52 4.49 35.15
CA ASN A 534 -10.34 3.40 35.66
C ASN A 534 -9.63 2.04 35.52
N GLU A 535 -10.09 1.03 36.25
CA GLU A 535 -9.47 -0.30 36.24
C GLU A 535 -9.48 -0.95 34.85
N ASP A 536 -10.51 -0.77 34.06
CA ASP A 536 -10.61 -1.35 32.73
C ASP A 536 -9.53 -0.77 31.79
N ALA A 537 -9.29 0.54 31.82
CA ALA A 537 -8.25 1.19 31.03
C ALA A 537 -6.83 0.81 31.50
N LEU A 538 -6.62 0.70 32.85
CA LEU A 538 -5.32 0.30 33.39
C LEU A 538 -4.99 -1.17 33.10
N ASN A 539 -6.00 -2.06 33.11
CA ASN A 539 -5.87 -3.49 32.89
C ASN A 539 -6.11 -3.90 31.42
N ASN A 540 -6.27 -2.95 30.50
CA ASN A 540 -6.41 -3.26 29.08
C ASN A 540 -5.21 -4.08 28.60
N LYS A 541 -5.47 -5.26 28.01
CA LYS A 541 -4.42 -6.21 27.60
C LYS A 541 -3.52 -5.69 26.48
N ALA A 542 -4.00 -4.71 25.72
CA ALA A 542 -3.23 -4.08 24.65
C ALA A 542 -2.35 -2.91 25.15
N ARG A 543 -2.48 -2.53 26.45
CA ARG A 543 -1.66 -1.50 27.06
C ARG A 543 -0.25 -2.03 27.31
N ASN A 544 0.75 -1.38 26.70
CA ASN A 544 2.15 -1.73 26.91
C ASN A 544 3.05 -0.50 26.87
N THR A 545 4.26 -0.61 27.41
CA THR A 545 5.23 0.47 27.46
C THR A 545 6.64 -0.06 27.27
N TYR A 546 7.43 0.59 26.41
CA TYR A 546 8.80 0.17 26.08
C TYR A 546 9.84 1.22 26.50
N TYR A 547 9.47 2.29 27.20
CA TYR A 547 10.37 3.33 27.74
C TYR A 547 11.30 3.92 26.68
N PHE A 548 10.82 4.08 25.45
CA PHE A 548 11.59 4.49 24.26
C PHE A 548 12.75 3.56 23.90
N LEU A 549 12.93 2.41 24.51
CA LEU A 549 14.10 1.57 24.31
C LEU A 549 14.30 1.16 22.83
N PRO A 550 13.31 0.61 22.12
CA PRO A 550 13.45 0.29 20.71
C PRO A 550 13.72 1.53 19.85
N PHE A 551 13.08 2.65 20.17
CA PHE A 551 13.24 3.92 19.47
C PHE A 551 14.67 4.46 19.57
N ILE A 552 15.21 4.53 20.80
CA ILE A 552 16.56 5.02 21.06
C ILE A 552 17.61 4.11 20.40
N LEU A 553 17.46 2.78 20.52
CA LEU A 553 18.36 1.84 19.87
C LEU A 553 18.32 1.96 18.34
N GLY A 554 17.14 2.17 17.76
CA GLY A 554 16.97 2.43 16.33
C GLY A 554 17.68 3.71 15.89
N LEU A 555 17.52 4.82 16.63
CA LEU A 555 18.21 6.08 16.35
C LEU A 555 19.73 5.98 16.47
N ILE A 556 20.24 5.28 17.49
CA ILE A 556 21.68 5.01 17.64
C ILE A 556 22.20 4.21 16.44
N GLY A 557 21.44 3.18 16.02
CA GLY A 557 21.79 2.36 14.85
C GLY A 557 21.80 3.17 13.54
N LEU A 558 20.82 4.04 13.31
CA LEU A 558 20.77 4.93 12.15
C LEU A 558 21.91 5.95 12.17
N TYR A 559 22.21 6.56 13.32
CA TYR A 559 23.32 7.48 13.45
C TYR A 559 24.66 6.78 13.19
N PHE A 560 24.87 5.59 13.75
CA PHE A 560 26.06 4.78 13.48
C PHE A 560 26.20 4.48 11.99
N LEU A 561 25.12 4.07 11.33
CA LEU A 561 25.13 3.76 9.91
C LEU A 561 25.42 5.00 9.06
N TYR A 562 24.83 6.14 9.40
CA TYR A 562 25.10 7.43 8.73
C TYR A 562 26.59 7.80 8.77
N GLN A 563 27.25 7.61 9.92
CA GLN A 563 28.66 7.92 10.09
C GLN A 563 29.60 6.93 9.37
N HIS A 564 29.24 5.64 9.33
CA HIS A 564 30.15 4.59 8.88
C HIS A 564 29.84 4.04 7.48
N ASP A 565 28.59 4.04 7.06
CA ASP A 565 28.14 3.64 5.73
C ASP A 565 26.94 4.49 5.23
N PRO A 566 27.18 5.75 4.84
CA PRO A 566 26.12 6.64 4.37
C PRO A 566 25.30 6.09 3.19
N LYS A 567 25.91 5.23 2.36
CA LYS A 567 25.20 4.62 1.23
C LYS A 567 24.10 3.68 1.71
N ARG A 568 24.39 2.84 2.69
CA ARG A 568 23.40 1.94 3.29
C ARG A 568 22.37 2.68 4.12
N PHE A 569 22.80 3.73 4.82
CA PHE A 569 21.86 4.61 5.50
C PHE A 569 20.78 5.09 4.52
N TRP A 570 21.15 5.62 3.36
CA TRP A 570 20.17 6.10 2.39
C TRP A 570 19.34 4.99 1.74
N VAL A 571 19.90 3.79 1.52
CA VAL A 571 19.12 2.62 1.06
C VAL A 571 18.02 2.27 2.07
N LEU A 572 18.36 2.25 3.37
CA LEU A 572 17.37 1.96 4.42
C LEU A 572 16.35 3.08 4.56
N MET A 573 16.78 4.35 4.52
CA MET A 573 15.86 5.49 4.60
C MET A 573 14.86 5.56 3.44
N LEU A 574 15.21 4.99 2.28
CA LEU A 574 14.30 4.91 1.12
C LEU A 574 13.44 3.64 1.14
N PHE A 575 13.79 2.68 1.97
CA PHE A 575 12.96 1.51 2.22
C PHE A 575 11.87 1.81 3.26
N PHE A 576 12.20 2.66 4.25
CA PHE A 576 11.25 3.21 5.21
C PHE A 576 10.32 4.24 4.57
#